data_912ad836b37aa6108aa3209491b7f05a
#
_entry.id   912ad836b37aa6108aa3209491b7f05a
#
_cell.length_a   1.000
_cell.length_b   1.000
_cell.length_c   1.000
_cell.angle_alpha   90.00
_cell.angle_beta   90.00
_cell.angle_gamma   90.00
#
_symmetry.space_group_name_H-M   'P 1'
#
loop_
_entity.id
_entity.type
_entity.pdbx_description
1 polymer ?
#
loop_
_entity_poly.entity_id
_entity_poly.type
_entity_poly.pdbx_seq_one_letter_code
_entity_poly.pdbx_strand_id
1 'polypeptide(L)'
;PFSFKTENDAEDGIWSRIAKTVMERPWTVLIPTLVILLGAGLPFFQAEFSMASRDALPPDDETRVGFEHLDDKWPESAANSALIVLDFDGEDPLEENNIRMMYRWASDQVNDSRVIDGFGYALGPIPGMSEDEVVDFWSSDELSPQMNATREYSRQLFLANSTTFFVFSLDGPITGADSREFVSDIRNDRGSLIDDLVIGDDGALLVAGFAAYSLDTLDAIADN
;
A
#
# COMPACT_ATOMS: atom_id res chain seq x y z
N PRO A 1 -48.70 -45.81 4.31
CA PRO A 1 -47.74 -46.73 4.83
C PRO A 1 -46.45 -46.59 3.99
N PHE A 2 -45.40 -46.07 4.61
CA PHE A 2 -44.08 -46.00 3.98
C PHE A 2 -43.49 -47.42 4.02
N SER A 3 -43.34 -48.05 2.86
CA SER A 3 -42.64 -49.32 2.74
C SER A 3 -41.14 -49.05 2.77
N PHE A 4 -40.44 -49.43 3.81
CA PHE A 4 -39.00 -49.51 3.83
C PHE A 4 -38.55 -50.61 2.90
N LYS A 5 -37.87 -50.26 1.82
CA LYS A 5 -37.22 -51.21 0.92
C LYS A 5 -36.14 -51.97 1.71
N THR A 6 -36.23 -53.29 1.61
CA THR A 6 -35.42 -54.24 2.34
C THR A 6 -33.92 -54.17 1.98
N GLU A 7 -33.11 -54.55 2.92
CA GLU A 7 -31.64 -54.53 3.01
C GLU A 7 -30.87 -55.13 1.81
N ASN A 8 -31.53 -55.91 0.95
CA ASN A 8 -30.90 -56.60 -0.20
C ASN A 8 -30.66 -55.68 -1.44
N ASP A 9 -31.31 -54.53 -1.51
CA ASP A 9 -31.08 -53.58 -2.62
C ASP A 9 -29.87 -52.65 -2.40
N ALA A 10 -29.28 -52.71 -1.21
CA ALA A 10 -28.12 -51.89 -0.85
C ALA A 10 -26.78 -52.48 -1.36
N GLU A 11 -26.71 -53.78 -1.57
CA GLU A 11 -25.47 -54.46 -2.01
C GLU A 11 -25.13 -54.22 -3.49
N ASP A 12 -26.16 -54.01 -4.35
CA ASP A 12 -25.97 -53.76 -5.77
C ASP A 12 -26.00 -52.28 -6.17
N GLY A 13 -26.08 -51.37 -5.23
CA GLY A 13 -26.13 -49.92 -5.47
C GLY A 13 -24.81 -49.34 -6.00
N ILE A 14 -24.91 -48.23 -6.71
CA ILE A 14 -23.72 -47.47 -7.21
C ILE A 14 -22.74 -47.17 -6.09
N TRP A 15 -23.25 -46.87 -4.89
CA TRP A 15 -22.44 -46.62 -3.70
C TRP A 15 -21.64 -47.80 -3.20
N SER A 16 -22.22 -49.03 -3.25
CA SER A 16 -21.55 -50.27 -2.90
C SER A 16 -20.38 -50.55 -3.86
N ARG A 17 -20.57 -50.34 -5.15
CA ARG A 17 -19.51 -50.50 -6.18
C ARG A 17 -18.37 -49.46 -5.97
N ILE A 18 -18.72 -48.21 -5.68
CA ILE A 18 -17.72 -47.17 -5.38
C ILE A 18 -16.92 -47.56 -4.13
N ALA A 19 -17.60 -47.93 -3.03
CA ALA A 19 -16.97 -48.34 -1.80
C ALA A 19 -16.03 -49.52 -2.01
N LYS A 20 -16.47 -50.56 -2.72
CA LYS A 20 -15.66 -51.74 -3.04
C LYS A 20 -14.43 -51.37 -3.89
N THR A 21 -14.58 -50.51 -4.91
CA THR A 21 -13.46 -50.05 -5.75
C THR A 21 -12.44 -49.29 -4.92
N VAL A 22 -12.90 -48.42 -4.03
CA VAL A 22 -12.02 -47.65 -3.13
C VAL A 22 -11.26 -48.54 -2.18
N MET A 23 -11.91 -49.57 -1.65
CA MET A 23 -11.30 -50.53 -0.73
C MET A 23 -10.32 -51.49 -1.41
N GLU A 24 -10.62 -51.96 -2.61
CA GLU A 24 -9.76 -52.90 -3.36
C GLU A 24 -8.57 -52.21 -4.05
N ARG A 25 -8.75 -50.94 -4.49
CA ARG A 25 -7.71 -50.19 -5.23
C ARG A 25 -7.65 -48.73 -4.79
N PRO A 26 -7.22 -48.45 -3.55
CA PRO A 26 -7.25 -47.08 -3.01
C PRO A 26 -6.44 -46.10 -3.83
N TRP A 27 -5.31 -46.49 -4.39
CA TRP A 27 -4.44 -45.63 -5.18
C TRP A 27 -5.06 -45.18 -6.52
N THR A 28 -5.90 -46.03 -7.15
CA THR A 28 -6.55 -45.68 -8.42
C THR A 28 -7.66 -44.63 -8.26
N VAL A 29 -8.17 -44.48 -7.04
CA VAL A 29 -9.16 -43.41 -6.72
C VAL A 29 -8.45 -42.21 -6.09
N LEU A 30 -7.49 -42.44 -5.22
CA LEU A 30 -6.78 -41.37 -4.50
C LEU A 30 -6.02 -40.44 -5.45
N ILE A 31 -5.24 -41.00 -6.39
CA ILE A 31 -4.40 -40.20 -7.29
C ILE A 31 -5.23 -39.28 -8.20
N PRO A 32 -6.27 -39.77 -8.92
CA PRO A 32 -7.10 -38.87 -9.72
C PRO A 32 -7.84 -37.83 -8.87
N THR A 33 -8.34 -38.20 -7.70
CA THR A 33 -9.02 -37.26 -6.80
C THR A 33 -8.07 -36.17 -6.33
N LEU A 34 -6.84 -36.55 -5.96
CA LEU A 34 -5.81 -35.59 -5.55
C LEU A 34 -5.43 -34.65 -6.70
N VAL A 35 -5.26 -35.19 -7.92
CA VAL A 35 -4.97 -34.38 -9.11
C VAL A 35 -6.09 -33.39 -9.42
N ILE A 36 -7.37 -33.83 -9.31
CA ILE A 36 -8.52 -32.96 -9.52
C ILE A 36 -8.58 -31.88 -8.43
N LEU A 37 -8.36 -32.23 -7.17
CA LEU A 37 -8.36 -31.29 -6.05
C LEU A 37 -7.25 -30.25 -6.18
N LEU A 38 -6.03 -30.68 -6.48
CA LEU A 38 -4.90 -29.79 -6.70
C LEU A 38 -5.13 -28.92 -7.93
N GLY A 39 -5.63 -29.49 -9.05
CA GLY A 39 -5.96 -28.75 -10.25
C GLY A 39 -7.07 -27.70 -10.04
N ALA A 40 -8.10 -28.05 -9.27
CA ALA A 40 -9.16 -27.11 -8.89
C ALA A 40 -8.67 -26.02 -7.91
N GLY A 41 -7.63 -26.30 -7.14
CA GLY A 41 -7.00 -25.35 -6.23
C GLY A 41 -6.00 -24.39 -6.91
N LEU A 42 -5.53 -24.71 -8.13
CA LEU A 42 -4.56 -23.86 -8.84
C LEU A 42 -4.99 -22.38 -8.99
N PRO A 43 -6.25 -22.04 -9.32
CA PRO A 43 -6.70 -20.66 -9.38
C PRO A 43 -6.56 -19.92 -8.05
N PHE A 44 -6.59 -20.64 -6.92
CA PHE A 44 -6.46 -20.03 -5.60
C PHE A 44 -5.05 -19.45 -5.34
N PHE A 45 -4.01 -20.05 -5.94
CA PHE A 45 -2.64 -19.52 -5.85
C PHE A 45 -2.42 -18.25 -6.68
N GLN A 46 -3.36 -17.93 -7.58
CA GLN A 46 -3.36 -16.71 -8.39
C GLN A 46 -4.38 -15.69 -7.85
N ALA A 47 -5.08 -16.02 -6.77
CA ALA A 47 -6.04 -15.11 -6.16
C ALA A 47 -5.28 -14.01 -5.41
N GLU A 48 -5.39 -12.79 -5.87
CA GLU A 48 -4.92 -11.61 -5.15
C GLU A 48 -5.92 -11.29 -4.04
N PHE A 49 -5.49 -11.52 -2.81
CA PHE A 49 -6.28 -11.13 -1.65
C PHE A 49 -6.10 -9.63 -1.44
N SER A 50 -7.15 -8.86 -1.71
CA SER A 50 -7.21 -7.44 -1.41
C SER A 50 -8.43 -7.13 -0.55
N MET A 51 -8.38 -6.04 0.19
CA MET A 51 -9.57 -5.52 0.84
C MET A 51 -10.62 -5.18 -0.22
N ALA A 52 -11.90 -5.28 0.13
CA ALA A 52 -12.99 -4.90 -0.79
C ALA A 52 -12.75 -3.46 -1.27
N SER A 53 -12.42 -3.33 -2.55
CA SER A 53 -12.23 -2.04 -3.20
C SER A 53 -13.57 -1.51 -3.73
N ARG A 54 -13.59 -0.26 -4.15
CA ARG A 54 -14.74 0.35 -4.83
C ARG A 54 -15.24 -0.47 -6.03
N ASP A 55 -14.35 -1.26 -6.66
CA ASP A 55 -14.71 -2.13 -7.80
C ASP A 55 -15.64 -3.29 -7.40
N ALA A 56 -15.72 -3.59 -6.10
CA ALA A 56 -16.70 -4.54 -5.59
C ALA A 56 -18.12 -3.96 -5.50
N LEU A 57 -18.28 -2.64 -5.62
CA LEU A 57 -19.57 -1.98 -5.68
C LEU A 57 -20.21 -2.15 -7.06
N PRO A 58 -21.55 -2.21 -7.17
CA PRO A 58 -22.26 -2.18 -8.46
C PRO A 58 -21.82 -0.98 -9.31
N PRO A 59 -21.82 -1.11 -10.66
CA PRO A 59 -21.39 -0.03 -11.56
C PRO A 59 -22.22 1.25 -11.46
N ASP A 60 -23.46 1.15 -10.99
CA ASP A 60 -24.43 2.23 -10.80
C ASP A 60 -24.47 2.77 -9.37
N ASP A 61 -23.60 2.28 -8.48
CA ASP A 61 -23.49 2.80 -7.12
C ASP A 61 -22.92 4.21 -7.12
N GLU A 62 -23.59 5.12 -6.40
CA GLU A 62 -23.22 6.54 -6.36
C GLU A 62 -21.78 6.75 -5.87
N THR A 63 -21.33 5.95 -4.90
CA THR A 63 -19.97 6.00 -4.37
C THR A 63 -18.94 5.63 -5.42
N ARG A 64 -19.20 4.55 -6.18
CA ARG A 64 -18.34 4.11 -7.28
C ARG A 64 -18.25 5.17 -8.38
N VAL A 65 -19.41 5.65 -8.85
CA VAL A 65 -19.49 6.71 -9.87
C VAL A 65 -18.76 7.98 -9.42
N GLY A 66 -18.91 8.36 -8.15
CA GLY A 66 -18.21 9.51 -7.56
C GLY A 66 -16.68 9.35 -7.62
N PHE A 67 -16.16 8.18 -7.25
CA PHE A 67 -14.72 7.91 -7.34
C PHE A 67 -14.22 7.84 -8.79
N GLU A 68 -14.98 7.25 -9.71
CA GLU A 68 -14.63 7.21 -11.14
C GLU A 68 -14.54 8.64 -11.73
N HIS A 69 -15.42 9.56 -11.30
CA HIS A 69 -15.34 10.96 -11.69
C HIS A 69 -14.12 11.69 -11.09
N LEU A 70 -13.77 11.38 -9.84
CA LEU A 70 -12.56 11.93 -9.22
C LEU A 70 -11.31 11.48 -9.96
N ASP A 71 -11.18 10.20 -10.27
CA ASP A 71 -10.04 9.66 -10.99
C ASP A 71 -9.91 10.24 -12.40
N ASP A 72 -11.05 10.44 -13.11
CA ASP A 72 -11.04 11.01 -14.47
C ASP A 72 -10.67 12.50 -14.49
N LYS A 73 -11.09 13.26 -13.49
CA LYS A 73 -10.92 14.73 -13.47
C LYS A 73 -9.74 15.20 -12.62
N TRP A 74 -9.39 14.46 -11.61
CA TRP A 74 -8.31 14.78 -10.66
C TRP A 74 -7.47 13.54 -10.34
N PRO A 75 -6.76 12.97 -11.32
CA PRO A 75 -5.96 11.76 -11.12
C PRO A 75 -4.87 11.94 -10.04
N GLU A 76 -4.37 13.18 -9.88
CA GLU A 76 -3.35 13.52 -8.88
C GLU A 76 -3.90 13.61 -7.45
N SER A 77 -5.22 13.76 -7.27
CA SER A 77 -5.86 13.76 -5.95
C SER A 77 -6.29 12.36 -5.50
N ALA A 78 -5.69 11.33 -6.09
CA ALA A 78 -6.06 9.95 -5.86
C ALA A 78 -6.09 9.63 -4.37
N ALA A 79 -7.17 8.97 -3.94
CA ALA A 79 -7.33 8.49 -2.57
C ALA A 79 -6.24 7.46 -2.18
N ASN A 80 -5.44 7.01 -3.16
CA ASN A 80 -4.35 6.08 -2.98
C ASN A 80 -3.05 6.85 -2.68
N SER A 81 -2.76 7.07 -1.41
CA SER A 81 -1.55 7.77 -0.98
C SER A 81 -0.79 7.01 0.08
N ALA A 82 0.53 7.12 0.02
CA ALA A 82 1.43 6.78 1.10
C ALA A 82 1.86 8.06 1.82
N LEU A 83 1.72 8.06 3.13
CA LEU A 83 2.13 9.15 4.01
C LEU A 83 3.40 8.72 4.74
N ILE A 84 4.48 9.42 4.50
CA ILE A 84 5.78 9.15 5.13
C ILE A 84 6.01 10.21 6.19
N VAL A 85 6.02 9.81 7.46
CA VAL A 85 6.22 10.70 8.60
C VAL A 85 7.64 10.52 9.11
N LEU A 86 8.36 11.61 9.26
CA LEU A 86 9.68 11.69 9.85
C LEU A 86 9.60 12.42 11.19
N ASP A 87 9.97 11.75 12.27
CA ASP A 87 10.14 12.33 13.59
C ASP A 87 11.63 12.45 13.88
N PHE A 88 12.08 13.68 14.10
CA PHE A 88 13.50 14.02 14.33
C PHE A 88 13.90 13.99 15.81
N ASP A 89 12.98 13.59 16.70
CA ASP A 89 13.25 13.49 18.14
C ASP A 89 13.90 14.76 18.74
N GLY A 90 13.34 15.91 18.42
CA GLY A 90 13.76 17.20 18.93
C GLY A 90 14.82 17.94 18.10
N GLU A 91 15.46 17.29 17.15
CA GLU A 91 16.35 17.96 16.19
C GLU A 91 15.56 18.78 15.16
N ASP A 92 16.25 19.70 14.47
CA ASP A 92 15.59 20.62 13.53
C ASP A 92 15.42 20.00 12.14
N PRO A 93 14.19 19.74 11.68
CA PRO A 93 13.95 19.27 10.32
C PRO A 93 14.42 20.23 9.23
N LEU A 94 14.59 21.53 9.55
CA LEU A 94 15.03 22.57 8.63
C LEU A 94 16.54 22.77 8.59
N GLU A 95 17.33 21.94 9.28
CA GLU A 95 18.77 21.94 9.09
C GLU A 95 19.13 21.68 7.62
N GLU A 96 20.11 22.39 7.09
CA GLU A 96 20.49 22.29 5.68
C GLU A 96 20.77 20.86 5.23
N ASN A 97 21.49 20.08 6.05
CA ASN A 97 21.76 18.67 5.73
C ASN A 97 20.46 17.86 5.63
N ASN A 98 19.53 18.07 6.57
CA ASN A 98 18.25 17.37 6.59
C ASN A 98 17.41 17.71 5.34
N ILE A 99 17.34 18.99 4.96
CA ILE A 99 16.66 19.43 3.74
C ILE A 99 17.27 18.74 2.51
N ARG A 100 18.60 18.73 2.37
CA ARG A 100 19.29 18.12 1.22
C ARG A 100 19.06 16.62 1.13
N MET A 101 19.20 15.91 2.25
CA MET A 101 19.01 14.45 2.27
C MET A 101 17.55 14.09 1.95
N MET A 102 16.59 14.77 2.56
CA MET A 102 15.17 14.56 2.27
C MET A 102 14.81 14.94 0.83
N TYR A 103 15.39 16.01 0.28
CA TYR A 103 15.16 16.38 -1.13
C TYR A 103 15.59 15.26 -2.07
N ARG A 104 16.80 14.74 -1.90
CA ARG A 104 17.34 13.65 -2.73
C ARG A 104 16.50 12.40 -2.63
N TRP A 105 16.25 11.97 -1.40
CA TRP A 105 15.43 10.80 -1.14
C TRP A 105 14.01 10.94 -1.72
N ALA A 106 13.32 12.06 -1.45
CA ALA A 106 11.98 12.28 -1.95
C ALA A 106 11.93 12.40 -3.48
N SER A 107 12.95 13.00 -4.10
CA SER A 107 13.07 13.08 -5.56
C SER A 107 13.24 11.71 -6.20
N ASP A 108 13.96 10.80 -5.54
CA ASP A 108 14.08 9.42 -6.01
C ASP A 108 12.73 8.69 -5.92
N GLN A 109 11.96 8.92 -4.85
CA GLN A 109 10.62 8.34 -4.71
C GLN A 109 9.64 8.88 -5.75
N VAL A 110 9.67 10.18 -6.06
CA VAL A 110 8.82 10.79 -7.11
C VAL A 110 9.14 10.23 -8.50
N ASN A 111 10.37 9.77 -8.74
CA ASN A 111 10.76 9.13 -10.00
C ASN A 111 10.39 7.64 -10.09
N ASP A 112 9.87 7.03 -9.02
CA ASP A 112 9.36 5.66 -9.05
C ASP A 112 8.12 5.57 -9.96
N SER A 113 8.08 4.55 -10.79
CA SER A 113 6.99 4.36 -11.77
C SER A 113 5.61 4.13 -11.13
N ARG A 114 5.58 3.80 -9.85
CA ARG A 114 4.36 3.60 -9.04
C ARG A 114 3.82 4.91 -8.45
N VAL A 115 4.59 6.01 -8.55
CA VAL A 115 4.24 7.32 -8.00
C VAL A 115 3.77 8.25 -9.12
N ILE A 116 2.60 8.86 -8.94
CA ILE A 116 2.04 9.85 -9.86
C ILE A 116 2.56 11.25 -9.50
N ASP A 117 2.58 11.55 -8.20
CA ASP A 117 3.00 12.85 -7.66
C ASP A 117 3.46 12.70 -6.21
N GLY A 118 4.29 13.64 -5.76
CA GLY A 118 4.76 13.70 -4.40
C GLY A 118 4.93 15.13 -3.92
N PHE A 119 4.61 15.37 -2.66
CA PHE A 119 4.80 16.67 -2.04
C PHE A 119 5.23 16.54 -0.58
N GLY A 120 5.93 17.56 -0.13
CA GLY A 120 6.46 17.70 1.22
C GLY A 120 7.31 18.96 1.28
N TYR A 121 7.68 19.45 2.47
CA TYR A 121 8.40 20.70 2.58
C TYR A 121 9.78 20.69 1.91
N ALA A 122 10.45 19.56 1.92
CA ALA A 122 11.79 19.44 1.35
C ALA A 122 11.78 19.43 -0.20
N LEU A 123 10.64 19.14 -0.84
CA LEU A 123 10.49 19.26 -2.28
C LEU A 123 10.23 20.72 -2.74
N GLY A 124 10.04 21.63 -1.77
CA GLY A 124 9.82 23.05 -2.01
C GLY A 124 8.36 23.42 -2.27
N PRO A 125 8.04 24.72 -2.20
CA PRO A 125 6.68 25.22 -2.37
C PRO A 125 6.24 25.31 -3.83
N ILE A 126 7.17 25.17 -4.77
CA ILE A 126 6.94 25.28 -6.21
C ILE A 126 7.49 24.01 -6.86
N PRO A 127 6.70 23.28 -7.64
CA PRO A 127 7.16 22.10 -8.35
C PRO A 127 8.37 22.40 -9.25
N GLY A 128 9.38 21.52 -9.20
CA GLY A 128 10.58 21.63 -10.02
C GLY A 128 11.68 22.54 -9.46
N MET A 129 11.57 22.97 -8.20
CA MET A 129 12.71 23.61 -7.51
C MET A 129 13.87 22.62 -7.41
N SER A 130 15.09 23.14 -7.62
CA SER A 130 16.31 22.40 -7.38
C SER A 130 16.63 22.30 -5.88
N GLU A 131 17.50 21.36 -5.52
CA GLU A 131 17.95 21.16 -4.13
C GLU A 131 18.44 22.47 -3.49
N ASP A 132 19.28 23.24 -4.22
CA ASP A 132 19.81 24.50 -3.69
C ASP A 132 18.73 25.59 -3.55
N GLU A 133 17.78 25.66 -4.48
CA GLU A 133 16.65 26.58 -4.37
C GLU A 133 15.73 26.28 -3.18
N VAL A 134 15.55 24.99 -2.85
CA VAL A 134 14.79 24.58 -1.66
C VAL A 134 15.53 24.94 -0.39
N VAL A 135 16.85 24.71 -0.33
CA VAL A 135 17.69 25.13 0.81
C VAL A 135 17.62 26.64 0.98
N ASP A 136 17.81 27.41 -0.10
CA ASP A 136 17.75 28.87 -0.06
C ASP A 136 16.36 29.37 0.39
N PHE A 137 15.30 28.73 -0.04
CA PHE A 137 13.93 29.05 0.37
C PHE A 137 13.75 28.93 1.89
N TRP A 138 14.31 27.91 2.52
CA TRP A 138 14.16 27.70 3.96
C TRP A 138 15.16 28.52 4.79
N SER A 139 16.39 28.73 4.30
CA SER A 139 17.47 29.36 5.05
C SER A 139 17.62 30.87 4.84
N SER A 140 17.11 31.41 3.71
CA SER A 140 17.32 32.82 3.37
C SER A 140 16.52 33.77 4.26
N ASP A 141 17.18 34.83 4.74
CA ASP A 141 16.52 35.96 5.42
C ASP A 141 15.92 36.99 4.46
N GLU A 142 16.34 36.96 3.19
CA GLU A 142 15.98 37.95 2.15
C GLU A 142 14.97 37.41 1.13
N LEU A 143 13.81 36.94 1.62
CA LEU A 143 12.71 36.54 0.72
C LEU A 143 11.74 37.68 0.42
N SER A 144 11.12 37.64 -0.76
CA SER A 144 10.01 38.55 -1.06
C SER A 144 8.85 38.33 -0.06
N PRO A 145 7.98 39.35 0.14
CA PRO A 145 6.82 39.18 1.05
C PRO A 145 5.93 37.98 0.70
N GLN A 146 5.75 37.70 -0.61
CA GLN A 146 4.99 36.56 -1.07
C GLN A 146 5.67 35.23 -0.70
N MET A 147 6.98 35.12 -0.93
CA MET A 147 7.73 33.91 -0.59
C MET A 147 7.80 33.69 0.91
N ASN A 148 7.90 34.75 1.72
CA ASN A 148 7.80 34.64 3.17
C ASN A 148 6.44 34.11 3.63
N ALA A 149 5.34 34.62 3.03
CA ALA A 149 4.01 34.11 3.33
C ALA A 149 3.85 32.65 2.94
N THR A 150 4.38 32.25 1.78
CA THR A 150 4.41 30.86 1.32
C THR A 150 5.23 29.99 2.27
N ARG A 151 6.41 30.44 2.71
CA ARG A 151 7.25 29.71 3.68
C ARG A 151 6.52 29.49 5.00
N GLU A 152 5.87 30.52 5.53
CA GLU A 152 5.12 30.40 6.78
C GLU A 152 3.92 29.46 6.65
N TYR A 153 3.20 29.51 5.53
CA TYR A 153 2.12 28.57 5.22
C TYR A 153 2.62 27.14 5.11
N SER A 154 3.72 26.93 4.38
CA SER A 154 4.33 25.60 4.23
C SER A 154 4.85 25.06 5.58
N ARG A 155 5.42 25.94 6.43
CA ARG A 155 5.81 25.58 7.79
C ARG A 155 4.63 25.06 8.60
N GLN A 156 3.51 25.77 8.58
CA GLN A 156 2.30 25.39 9.32
C GLN A 156 1.67 24.11 8.77
N LEU A 157 1.81 23.85 7.47
CA LEU A 157 1.22 22.68 6.83
C LEU A 157 2.04 21.40 7.06
N PHE A 158 3.37 21.49 6.95
CA PHE A 158 4.23 20.31 6.91
C PHE A 158 5.08 20.07 8.16
N LEU A 159 5.23 21.06 9.03
CA LEU A 159 6.13 20.99 10.18
C LEU A 159 5.35 21.14 11.48
N ALA A 160 5.55 20.18 12.38
CA ALA A 160 4.98 20.21 13.73
C ALA A 160 6.08 19.82 14.73
N ASN A 161 6.64 20.81 15.43
CA ASN A 161 7.81 20.64 16.27
C ASN A 161 8.99 20.04 15.47
N SER A 162 9.45 18.86 15.85
CA SER A 162 10.50 18.09 15.19
C SER A 162 9.97 17.04 14.19
N THR A 163 8.72 17.14 13.78
CA THR A 163 8.09 16.16 12.91
C THR A 163 7.69 16.78 11.57
N THR A 164 7.90 16.03 10.51
CA THR A 164 7.47 16.38 9.15
C THR A 164 6.86 15.19 8.43
N PHE A 165 6.27 15.42 7.26
CA PHE A 165 5.76 14.35 6.44
C PHE A 165 5.87 14.64 4.94
N PHE A 166 5.89 13.55 4.16
CA PHE A 166 5.71 13.52 2.72
C PHE A 166 4.43 12.79 2.36
N VAL A 167 3.79 13.18 1.28
CA VAL A 167 2.67 12.46 0.69
C VAL A 167 3.06 12.07 -0.72
N PHE A 168 2.96 10.78 -1.04
CA PHE A 168 3.13 10.26 -2.38
C PHE A 168 1.81 9.70 -2.87
N SER A 169 1.31 10.25 -3.99
CA SER A 169 0.14 9.74 -4.69
C SER A 169 0.57 8.56 -5.55
N LEU A 170 -0.03 7.40 -5.32
CA LEU A 170 0.34 6.15 -5.97
C LEU A 170 -0.61 5.83 -7.12
N ASP A 171 -0.06 5.26 -8.19
CA ASP A 171 -0.83 4.76 -9.31
C ASP A 171 -1.63 3.50 -8.94
N GLY A 172 -2.75 3.32 -9.60
CA GLY A 172 -3.59 2.14 -9.44
C GLY A 172 -4.50 2.15 -8.21
N PRO A 173 -5.12 1.01 -7.91
CA PRO A 173 -6.12 0.91 -6.85
C PRO A 173 -5.47 0.95 -5.46
N ILE A 174 -6.18 1.53 -4.49
CA ILE A 174 -5.77 1.67 -3.08
C ILE A 174 -5.28 0.34 -2.46
N THR A 175 -5.88 -0.77 -2.89
CA THR A 175 -5.55 -2.12 -2.42
C THR A 175 -4.65 -2.88 -3.38
N GLY A 176 -4.05 -2.18 -4.36
CA GLY A 176 -3.18 -2.76 -5.37
C GLY A 176 -1.91 -3.39 -4.80
N ALA A 177 -1.37 -4.36 -5.51
CA ALA A 177 -0.10 -4.99 -5.13
C ALA A 177 1.05 -3.97 -5.18
N ASP A 178 1.10 -3.14 -6.22
CA ASP A 178 2.14 -2.14 -6.44
C ASP A 178 2.20 -1.10 -5.31
N SER A 179 1.03 -0.66 -4.80
CA SER A 179 0.95 0.28 -3.68
C SER A 179 1.48 -0.33 -2.38
N ARG A 180 1.20 -1.61 -2.13
CA ARG A 180 1.72 -2.32 -0.96
C ARG A 180 3.22 -2.59 -1.08
N GLU A 181 3.68 -2.92 -2.28
CA GLU A 181 5.11 -3.12 -2.56
C GLU A 181 5.88 -1.81 -2.35
N PHE A 182 5.36 -0.67 -2.83
CA PHE A 182 5.95 0.65 -2.57
C PHE A 182 6.11 0.91 -1.06
N VAL A 183 5.06 0.67 -0.26
CA VAL A 183 5.12 0.83 1.20
C VAL A 183 6.15 -0.13 1.82
N SER A 184 6.19 -1.38 1.36
CA SER A 184 7.15 -2.38 1.84
C SER A 184 8.60 -1.96 1.54
N ASP A 185 8.85 -1.44 0.33
CA ASP A 185 10.17 -0.96 -0.08
C ASP A 185 10.64 0.20 0.80
N ILE A 186 9.78 1.21 1.02
CA ILE A 186 10.09 2.32 1.93
C ILE A 186 10.40 1.82 3.34
N ARG A 187 9.63 0.87 3.87
CA ARG A 187 9.87 0.31 5.21
C ARG A 187 11.17 -0.48 5.31
N ASN A 188 11.55 -1.16 4.24
CA ASN A 188 12.78 -1.94 4.20
C ASN A 188 14.02 -1.06 4.04
N ASP A 189 13.89 0.06 3.33
CA ASP A 189 15.00 0.99 3.04
C ASP A 189 15.05 2.20 4.00
N ARG A 190 14.15 2.27 4.99
CA ARG A 190 14.08 3.42 5.91
C ARG A 190 15.41 3.74 6.62
N GLY A 191 16.24 2.73 6.86
CA GLY A 191 17.54 2.91 7.48
C GLY A 191 18.48 3.75 6.64
N SER A 192 18.43 3.64 5.31
CA SER A 192 19.30 4.41 4.41
C SER A 192 19.06 5.93 4.50
N LEU A 193 17.80 6.35 4.70
CA LEU A 193 17.49 7.77 4.92
C LEU A 193 17.82 8.22 6.34
N ILE A 194 17.43 7.44 7.36
CA ILE A 194 17.64 7.81 8.77
C ILE A 194 19.13 7.97 9.09
N ASP A 195 19.99 7.08 8.57
CA ASP A 195 21.42 7.11 8.80
C ASP A 195 22.11 8.37 8.22
N ASP A 196 21.51 9.01 7.21
CA ASP A 196 22.02 10.21 6.57
C ASP A 196 21.48 11.52 7.18
N LEU A 197 20.40 11.43 8.00
CA LEU A 197 19.79 12.59 8.64
C LEU A 197 20.46 12.95 9.97
N VAL A 198 20.43 14.24 10.30
CA VAL A 198 20.66 14.72 11.67
C VAL A 198 19.34 14.55 12.44
N ILE A 199 19.26 13.47 13.20
CA ILE A 199 18.06 13.01 13.91
C ILE A 199 18.45 12.55 15.30
N GLY A 200 17.58 12.71 16.29
CA GLY A 200 17.81 12.25 17.65
C GLY A 200 17.79 10.71 17.78
N ASP A 201 18.20 10.20 18.94
CA ASP A 201 18.38 8.76 19.17
C ASP A 201 17.09 7.94 19.01
N ASP A 202 15.93 8.54 19.30
CA ASP A 202 14.60 7.93 19.15
C ASP A 202 13.87 8.37 17.86
N GLY A 203 14.58 9.01 16.94
CA GLY A 203 14.04 9.46 15.66
C GLY A 203 13.59 8.30 14.77
N ALA A 204 12.55 8.52 13.98
CA ALA A 204 11.89 7.46 13.23
C ALA A 204 11.31 7.91 11.89
N LEU A 205 11.34 6.98 10.92
CA LEU A 205 10.53 7.03 9.70
C LEU A 205 9.35 6.08 9.85
N LEU A 206 8.14 6.62 9.76
CA LEU A 206 6.89 5.88 9.85
C LEU A 206 6.14 5.98 8.53
N VAL A 207 5.55 4.87 8.09
CA VAL A 207 4.75 4.82 6.87
C VAL A 207 3.30 4.58 7.23
N ALA A 208 2.44 5.51 6.83
CA ALA A 208 1.01 5.51 7.07
C ALA A 208 0.23 5.68 5.75
N GLY A 209 -1.08 5.81 5.83
CA GLY A 209 -1.96 5.92 4.66
C GLY A 209 -2.66 4.62 4.32
N PHE A 210 -3.51 4.65 3.29
CA PHE A 210 -4.34 3.51 2.93
C PHE A 210 -3.53 2.31 2.44
N ALA A 211 -2.47 2.55 1.66
CA ALA A 211 -1.59 1.48 1.19
C ALA A 211 -0.90 0.75 2.36
N ALA A 212 -0.39 1.50 3.35
CA ALA A 212 0.19 0.94 4.56
C ALA A 212 -0.82 0.15 5.38
N TYR A 213 -2.02 0.71 5.60
CA TYR A 213 -3.10 0.02 6.30
C TYR A 213 -3.52 -1.29 5.61
N SER A 214 -3.58 -1.29 4.27
CA SER A 214 -3.89 -2.49 3.48
C SER A 214 -2.83 -3.58 3.67
N LEU A 215 -1.54 -3.22 3.63
CA LEU A 215 -0.44 -4.14 3.87
C LEU A 215 -0.52 -4.74 5.29
N ASP A 216 -0.59 -3.88 6.30
CA ASP A 216 -0.62 -4.32 7.72
C ASP A 216 -1.83 -5.23 8.02
N THR A 217 -2.97 -4.96 7.39
CA THR A 217 -4.17 -5.79 7.55
C THR A 217 -3.97 -7.19 6.95
N LEU A 218 -3.36 -7.28 5.76
CA LEU A 218 -3.09 -8.56 5.12
C LEU A 218 -2.06 -9.37 5.90
N ASP A 219 -1.00 -8.73 6.39
CA ASP A 219 0.01 -9.37 7.22
C ASP A 219 -0.62 -9.92 8.52
N ALA A 220 -1.45 -9.13 9.18
CA ALA A 220 -2.17 -9.56 10.39
C ALA A 220 -3.13 -10.74 10.14
N ILE A 221 -3.69 -10.86 8.92
CA ILE A 221 -4.54 -12.01 8.53
C ILE A 221 -3.67 -13.24 8.23
N ALA A 222 -2.51 -13.06 7.62
CA ALA A 222 -1.62 -14.16 7.27
C ALA A 222 -0.94 -14.80 8.48
N ASP A 223 -0.71 -14.04 9.55
CA ASP A 223 -0.05 -14.48 10.79
C ASP A 223 -0.99 -15.18 11.78
N ASN A 224 -2.33 -15.24 11.53
CA ASN A 224 -3.33 -15.90 12.35
C ASN A 224 -3.82 -17.22 11.74
#